data_07ee34e30273a514561e2be4cd93571f
#
_entry.id   07ee34e30273a514561e2be4cd93571f
#
_cell.length_a   1.000
_cell.length_b   1.000
_cell.length_c   1.000
_cell.angle_alpha   90.00
_cell.angle_beta   90.00
_cell.angle_gamma   90.00
#
_symmetry.space_group_name_H-M   'P 1'
#
loop_
_entity.id
_entity.type
_entity.pdbx_description
1 polymer ?
#
loop_
_entity_poly.entity_id
_entity_poly.type
_entity_poly.pdbx_seq_one_letter_code
_entity_poly.pdbx_strand_id
1 'polypeptide(L)'
;MSAGAKRRIYELDLLRGFFICVIILDHLQLWPSPLQYLTGQGRLWVSAAEGFFLISGLLIGYLRVYKGMKIPLKDLIKGLLRRAAMLYVWGVLITLAVVALSILMPGDGALLPKSPSVEHTASISAYLFSVISTVFSSDWIYFLRLYAIMLAITPLFIWLVRIGKWWVALLASLLIYAISLHFQIEEAAMQWQVLFFGAALIGWKLESILAWLRAHRKVRTGLIISLIFVTISTMIISYFMVHGWGYVESPGASISRESYVSVRHSVDPWFSNNPMVPARIALAFIWFAGLLALFHAIRPFLLKYLGWLLLPFGQASLTVYCLQAIILIPIVTFVPLTNHFWLNGLIGALVLLLFAGMIRLPIIQRIFPR
;
A
#
# COMPACT_ATOMS: atom_id res chain seq x y z
N MET A 1 30.33 26.32 1.89
CA MET A 1 28.85 26.40 1.82
C MET A 1 28.30 24.98 1.90
N SER A 2 27.80 24.60 3.06
CA SER A 2 27.25 23.26 3.34
C SER A 2 26.04 23.01 2.45
N ALA A 3 26.12 21.98 1.61
CA ALA A 3 24.98 21.50 0.82
C ALA A 3 23.83 21.16 1.80
N GLY A 4 22.75 21.94 1.76
CA GLY A 4 21.63 21.80 2.67
C GLY A 4 21.13 20.36 2.71
N ALA A 5 21.34 19.71 3.82
CA ALA A 5 20.88 18.35 4.07
C ALA A 5 19.39 18.28 3.68
N LYS A 6 19.05 17.41 2.72
CA LYS A 6 17.68 17.20 2.26
C LYS A 6 16.83 16.88 3.51
N ARG A 7 16.02 17.83 3.94
CA ARG A 7 15.16 17.67 5.12
C ARG A 7 14.24 16.48 4.89
N ARG A 8 14.59 15.37 5.54
CA ARG A 8 13.87 14.11 5.43
C ARG A 8 12.59 14.20 6.25
N ILE A 9 11.48 13.73 5.71
CA ILE A 9 10.20 13.70 6.42
C ILE A 9 10.09 12.33 7.10
N TYR A 10 10.58 12.24 8.34
CA TYR A 10 10.63 10.99 9.10
C TYR A 10 9.26 10.33 9.25
N GLU A 11 8.20 11.12 9.37
CA GLU A 11 6.83 10.63 9.50
C GLU A 11 6.40 9.78 8.30
N LEU A 12 6.80 10.17 7.08
CA LEU A 12 6.50 9.40 5.87
C LEU A 12 7.33 8.11 5.80
N ASP A 13 8.59 8.14 6.24
CA ASP A 13 9.41 6.93 6.31
C ASP A 13 8.86 5.95 7.38
N LEU A 14 8.47 6.44 8.56
CA LEU A 14 7.85 5.64 9.61
C LEU A 14 6.53 5.02 9.16
N LEU A 15 5.65 5.82 8.53
CA LEU A 15 4.35 5.35 8.05
C LEU A 15 4.50 4.33 6.92
N ARG A 16 5.46 4.53 6.02
CA ARG A 16 5.79 3.57 4.96
C ARG A 16 6.32 2.26 5.57
N GLY A 17 7.18 2.35 6.59
CA GLY A 17 7.66 1.19 7.33
C GLY A 17 6.54 0.45 8.03
N PHE A 18 5.60 1.16 8.63
CA PHE A 18 4.40 0.57 9.23
C PHE A 18 3.56 -0.19 8.18
N PHE A 19 3.26 0.42 7.05
CA PHE A 19 2.48 -0.24 5.99
C PHE A 19 3.18 -1.49 5.45
N ILE A 20 4.51 -1.49 5.32
CA ILE A 20 5.21 -2.70 4.86
C ILE A 20 5.17 -3.82 5.91
N CYS A 21 5.22 -3.50 7.21
CA CYS A 21 5.01 -4.49 8.27
C CYS A 21 3.61 -5.09 8.18
N VAL A 22 2.59 -4.26 7.98
CA VAL A 22 1.20 -4.71 7.80
C VAL A 22 1.09 -5.66 6.60
N ILE A 23 1.65 -5.29 5.44
CA ILE A 23 1.63 -6.12 4.22
C ILE A 23 2.31 -7.48 4.45
N ILE A 24 3.47 -7.52 5.12
CA ILE A 24 4.15 -8.79 5.44
C ILE A 24 3.24 -9.69 6.28
N LEU A 25 2.63 -9.15 7.32
CA LEU A 25 1.78 -9.91 8.23
C LEU A 25 0.49 -10.38 7.55
N ASP A 26 -0.10 -9.54 6.70
CA ASP A 26 -1.30 -9.88 5.95
C ASP A 26 -1.04 -10.98 4.90
N HIS A 27 0.15 -10.99 4.28
CA HIS A 27 0.54 -12.09 3.38
C HIS A 27 0.96 -13.36 4.12
N LEU A 28 1.46 -13.24 5.34
CA LEU A 28 1.81 -14.39 6.20
C LEU A 28 0.55 -15.16 6.67
N GLN A 29 -0.57 -14.48 6.86
CA GLN A 29 -1.89 -15.03 7.18
C GLN A 29 -1.96 -15.97 8.40
N LEU A 30 -1.07 -15.83 9.38
CA LEU A 30 -1.09 -16.61 10.62
C LEU A 30 -2.12 -16.04 11.60
N TRP A 31 -3.35 -16.43 11.44
CA TRP A 31 -4.49 -16.01 12.27
C TRP A 31 -5.15 -17.22 12.97
N PRO A 32 -5.68 -17.05 14.22
CA PRO A 32 -5.73 -15.83 15.04
C PRO A 32 -4.35 -15.43 15.63
N SER A 33 -4.15 -14.14 15.86
CA SER A 33 -2.89 -13.57 16.36
C SER A 33 -3.13 -12.22 17.03
N PRO A 34 -2.34 -11.78 18.04
CA PRO A 34 -2.41 -10.42 18.58
C PRO A 34 -2.19 -9.35 17.51
N LEU A 35 -1.45 -9.67 16.45
CA LEU A 35 -1.13 -8.75 15.35
C LEU A 35 -2.34 -8.44 14.46
N GLN A 36 -3.41 -9.26 14.52
CA GLN A 36 -4.66 -8.99 13.79
C GLN A 36 -5.31 -7.66 14.17
N TYR A 37 -5.17 -7.22 15.42
CA TYR A 37 -5.72 -5.93 15.86
C TYR A 37 -4.97 -4.75 15.25
N LEU A 38 -3.74 -4.95 14.80
CA LEU A 38 -2.94 -3.95 14.11
C LEU A 38 -3.20 -3.92 12.61
N THR A 39 -3.37 -5.08 11.99
CA THR A 39 -3.43 -5.22 10.52
C THR A 39 -4.86 -5.31 9.99
N GLY A 40 -5.82 -5.72 10.85
CA GLY A 40 -7.18 -6.07 10.43
C GLY A 40 -7.21 -7.25 9.45
N GLN A 41 -6.14 -8.09 9.46
CA GLN A 41 -5.99 -9.25 8.56
C GLN A 41 -6.08 -8.89 7.07
N GLY A 42 -5.71 -7.66 6.67
CA GLY A 42 -5.82 -7.18 5.31
C GLY A 42 -7.25 -6.95 4.80
N ARG A 43 -8.25 -6.99 5.68
CA ARG A 43 -9.68 -6.98 5.32
C ARG A 43 -10.42 -5.70 5.72
N LEU A 44 -9.73 -4.72 6.30
CA LEU A 44 -10.37 -3.44 6.65
C LEU A 44 -10.87 -2.71 5.40
N TRP A 45 -11.77 -1.76 5.61
CA TRP A 45 -12.33 -0.93 4.54
C TRP A 45 -11.27 -0.16 3.73
N VAL A 46 -10.09 0.08 4.31
CA VAL A 46 -8.90 0.58 3.62
C VAL A 46 -7.71 -0.25 4.07
N SER A 47 -6.81 -0.58 3.16
CA SER A 47 -5.63 -1.40 3.42
C SER A 47 -4.33 -0.59 3.40
N ALA A 48 -3.23 -1.22 3.80
CA ALA A 48 -1.90 -0.63 3.72
C ALA A 48 -1.48 -0.30 2.27
N ALA A 49 -2.07 -0.97 1.28
CA ALA A 49 -1.77 -0.77 -0.12
C ALA A 49 -2.21 0.62 -0.62
N GLU A 50 -3.42 1.09 -0.26
CA GLU A 50 -3.86 2.45 -0.56
C GLU A 50 -2.92 3.47 0.09
N GLY A 51 -2.49 3.21 1.33
CA GLY A 51 -1.50 4.06 2.02
C GLY A 51 -0.19 4.17 1.26
N PHE A 52 0.31 3.08 0.68
CA PHE A 52 1.51 3.09 -0.17
C PHE A 52 1.35 3.94 -1.43
N PHE A 53 0.19 3.85 -2.10
CA PHE A 53 -0.10 4.67 -3.28
C PHE A 53 -0.18 6.14 -2.93
N LEU A 54 -0.82 6.49 -1.83
CA LEU A 54 -0.92 7.86 -1.33
C LEU A 54 0.44 8.45 -0.98
N ILE A 55 1.31 7.71 -0.26
CA ILE A 55 2.69 8.15 0.00
C ILE A 55 3.47 8.35 -1.30
N SER A 56 3.36 7.41 -2.23
CA SER A 56 4.09 7.45 -3.49
C SER A 56 3.67 8.63 -4.35
N GLY A 57 2.37 8.86 -4.48
CA GLY A 57 1.82 10.03 -5.16
C GLY A 57 2.25 11.34 -4.49
N LEU A 58 2.10 11.46 -3.17
CA LEU A 58 2.51 12.62 -2.40
C LEU A 58 3.99 12.98 -2.63
N LEU A 59 4.87 11.96 -2.59
CA LEU A 59 6.30 12.16 -2.82
C LEU A 59 6.62 12.53 -4.28
N ILE A 60 5.92 11.97 -5.26
CA ILE A 60 6.05 12.40 -6.66
C ILE A 60 5.65 13.86 -6.81
N GLY A 61 4.51 14.27 -6.27
CA GLY A 61 4.07 15.66 -6.29
C GLY A 61 5.05 16.60 -5.62
N TYR A 62 5.54 16.25 -4.45
CA TYR A 62 6.48 17.08 -3.69
C TYR A 62 7.89 17.11 -4.30
N LEU A 63 8.47 15.94 -4.61
CA LEU A 63 9.87 15.87 -5.03
C LEU A 63 10.06 16.13 -6.52
N ARG A 64 9.14 15.65 -7.39
CA ARG A 64 9.29 15.73 -8.85
C ARG A 64 8.55 16.91 -9.46
N VAL A 65 7.37 17.26 -8.90
CA VAL A 65 6.63 18.44 -9.37
C VAL A 65 7.13 19.68 -8.65
N TYR A 66 6.93 19.82 -7.34
CA TYR A 66 7.23 21.06 -6.61
C TYR A 66 8.75 21.34 -6.58
N LYS A 67 9.56 20.46 -6.00
CA LYS A 67 11.03 20.67 -5.95
C LYS A 67 11.71 20.48 -7.31
N GLY A 68 11.13 19.68 -8.19
CA GLY A 68 11.64 19.39 -9.50
C GLY A 68 11.32 20.43 -10.57
N MET A 69 10.61 21.52 -10.27
CA MET A 69 10.23 22.55 -11.26
C MET A 69 11.38 23.13 -12.06
N LYS A 70 12.56 23.26 -11.44
CA LYS A 70 13.77 23.80 -12.07
C LYS A 70 14.56 22.77 -12.87
N ILE A 71 14.25 21.47 -12.75
CA ILE A 71 14.94 20.40 -13.49
C ILE A 71 14.37 20.34 -14.90
N PRO A 72 15.18 20.20 -15.96
CA PRO A 72 14.68 20.03 -17.31
C PRO A 72 13.67 18.86 -17.39
N LEU A 73 12.56 19.08 -18.10
CA LEU A 73 11.49 18.08 -18.18
C LEU A 73 12.01 16.75 -18.77
N LYS A 74 12.92 16.81 -19.76
CA LYS A 74 13.53 15.64 -20.38
C LYS A 74 14.26 14.75 -19.37
N ASP A 75 14.98 15.34 -18.42
CA ASP A 75 15.74 14.60 -17.41
C ASP A 75 14.80 13.95 -16.37
N LEU A 76 13.74 14.65 -15.99
CA LEU A 76 12.69 14.09 -15.14
C LEU A 76 11.99 12.91 -15.82
N ILE A 77 11.62 13.05 -17.10
CA ILE A 77 10.99 11.98 -17.88
C ILE A 77 11.91 10.76 -17.94
N LYS A 78 13.19 10.95 -18.32
CA LYS A 78 14.16 9.85 -18.39
C LYS A 78 14.29 9.12 -17.05
N GLY A 79 14.36 9.86 -15.94
CA GLY A 79 14.45 9.28 -14.60
C GLY A 79 13.20 8.49 -14.19
N LEU A 80 12.01 9.00 -14.52
CA LEU A 80 10.74 8.33 -14.22
C LEU A 80 10.54 7.08 -15.05
N LEU A 81 10.78 7.14 -16.36
CA LEU A 81 10.63 6.00 -17.27
C LEU A 81 11.65 4.91 -16.94
N ARG A 82 12.91 5.28 -16.61
CA ARG A 82 13.90 4.30 -16.12
C ARG A 82 13.41 3.58 -14.86
N ARG A 83 12.80 4.33 -13.92
CA ARG A 83 12.26 3.73 -12.70
C ARG A 83 11.03 2.87 -12.98
N ALA A 84 10.14 3.29 -13.87
CA ALA A 84 9.00 2.48 -14.32
C ALA A 84 9.45 1.16 -14.95
N ALA A 85 10.43 1.23 -15.89
CA ALA A 85 11.01 0.05 -16.53
C ALA A 85 11.67 -0.90 -15.50
N MET A 86 12.39 -0.35 -14.52
CA MET A 86 12.98 -1.14 -13.44
C MET A 86 11.91 -1.88 -12.63
N LEU A 87 10.82 -1.22 -12.25
CA LEU A 87 9.72 -1.85 -11.52
C LEU A 87 9.02 -2.92 -12.34
N TYR A 88 8.81 -2.66 -13.63
CA TYR A 88 8.25 -3.64 -14.55
C TYR A 88 9.12 -4.90 -14.63
N VAL A 89 10.42 -4.74 -14.88
CA VAL A 89 11.35 -5.88 -14.95
C VAL A 89 11.37 -6.67 -13.64
N TRP A 90 11.43 -5.98 -12.49
CA TRP A 90 11.36 -6.65 -11.20
C TRP A 90 10.01 -7.34 -10.96
N GLY A 91 8.90 -6.73 -11.38
CA GLY A 91 7.59 -7.35 -11.34
C GLY A 91 7.54 -8.68 -12.09
N VAL A 92 8.06 -8.71 -13.32
CA VAL A 92 8.16 -9.93 -14.14
C VAL A 92 9.07 -10.98 -13.50
N LEU A 93 10.28 -10.60 -13.09
CA LEU A 93 11.25 -11.53 -12.49
C LEU A 93 10.74 -12.15 -11.20
N ILE A 94 10.11 -11.36 -10.32
CA ILE A 94 9.57 -11.88 -9.06
C ILE A 94 8.34 -12.74 -9.32
N THR A 95 7.46 -12.38 -10.27
CA THR A 95 6.32 -13.25 -10.65
C THR A 95 6.83 -14.62 -11.09
N LEU A 96 7.84 -14.66 -11.96
CA LEU A 96 8.43 -15.93 -12.39
C LEU A 96 9.05 -16.71 -11.24
N ALA A 97 9.76 -16.03 -10.33
CA ALA A 97 10.37 -16.66 -9.15
C ALA A 97 9.31 -17.22 -8.19
N VAL A 98 8.24 -16.46 -7.93
CA VAL A 98 7.12 -16.87 -7.07
C VAL A 98 6.43 -18.11 -7.64
N VAL A 99 6.16 -18.12 -8.95
CA VAL A 99 5.55 -19.27 -9.62
C VAL A 99 6.46 -20.49 -9.58
N ALA A 100 7.75 -20.31 -9.89
CA ALA A 100 8.72 -21.42 -9.82
C ALA A 100 8.78 -22.01 -8.41
N LEU A 101 8.84 -21.17 -7.38
CA LEU A 101 8.83 -21.62 -5.98
C LEU A 101 7.52 -22.33 -5.62
N SER A 102 6.37 -21.80 -6.04
CA SER A 102 5.06 -22.40 -5.77
C SER A 102 4.90 -23.79 -6.41
N ILE A 103 5.53 -24.02 -7.58
CA ILE A 103 5.55 -25.34 -8.23
C ILE A 103 6.51 -26.31 -7.51
N LEU A 104 7.63 -25.81 -7.01
CA LEU A 104 8.66 -26.64 -6.35
C LEU A 104 8.32 -26.98 -4.89
N MET A 105 7.46 -26.19 -4.24
CA MET A 105 7.12 -26.37 -2.82
C MET A 105 5.91 -27.32 -2.67
N PRO A 106 6.02 -28.38 -1.85
CA PRO A 106 4.89 -29.25 -1.54
C PRO A 106 3.89 -28.50 -0.61
N GLY A 107 2.63 -28.48 -0.96
CA GLY A 107 1.60 -27.92 -0.08
C GLY A 107 0.27 -27.71 -0.79
N ASP A 108 -0.82 -27.65 -0.02
CA ASP A 108 -2.18 -27.48 -0.54
C ASP A 108 -2.46 -26.08 -1.10
N GLY A 109 -1.44 -25.25 -1.25
CA GLY A 109 -1.50 -23.95 -1.93
C GLY A 109 -2.47 -22.90 -1.34
N ALA A 110 -3.16 -23.21 -0.24
CA ALA A 110 -4.22 -22.36 0.32
C ALA A 110 -3.75 -20.95 0.70
N LEU A 111 -2.50 -20.83 1.12
CA LEU A 111 -1.87 -19.53 1.48
C LEU A 111 -0.91 -19.00 0.41
N LEU A 112 -0.61 -19.82 -0.61
CA LEU A 112 0.26 -19.38 -1.69
C LEU A 112 -0.50 -18.42 -2.62
N PRO A 113 0.22 -17.43 -3.20
CA PRO A 113 -0.39 -16.57 -4.20
C PRO A 113 -0.90 -17.44 -5.36
N LYS A 114 -2.14 -17.16 -5.80
CA LYS A 114 -2.74 -17.89 -6.92
C LYS A 114 -1.79 -17.86 -8.10
N SER A 115 -1.27 -19.03 -8.47
CA SER A 115 -0.70 -19.21 -9.80
C SER A 115 -1.85 -19.48 -10.77
N PRO A 116 -1.77 -19.03 -12.02
CA PRO A 116 -2.71 -19.51 -13.02
C PRO A 116 -2.51 -21.04 -13.06
N SER A 117 -3.61 -21.76 -12.94
CA SER A 117 -3.56 -23.20 -13.13
C SER A 117 -2.93 -23.43 -14.52
N VAL A 118 -1.86 -24.22 -14.55
CA VAL A 118 -1.19 -24.60 -15.82
C VAL A 118 -2.20 -25.23 -16.79
N GLU A 119 -3.29 -25.77 -16.26
CA GLU A 119 -4.45 -26.31 -16.98
C GLU A 119 -5.16 -25.29 -17.89
N HIS A 120 -5.06 -23.99 -17.62
CA HIS A 120 -5.69 -22.94 -18.44
C HIS A 120 -4.72 -22.32 -19.45
N THR A 121 -3.44 -22.68 -19.44
CA THR A 121 -2.46 -22.20 -20.41
C THR A 121 -2.13 -23.30 -21.43
N ALA A 122 -2.52 -23.08 -22.69
CA ALA A 122 -2.29 -24.02 -23.77
C ALA A 122 -0.81 -24.35 -24.03
N SER A 123 0.13 -23.56 -23.49
CA SER A 123 1.58 -23.78 -23.64
C SER A 123 2.39 -22.90 -22.67
N ILE A 124 3.63 -23.31 -22.39
CA ILE A 124 4.61 -22.52 -21.63
C ILE A 124 4.84 -21.14 -22.26
N SER A 125 4.85 -21.06 -23.58
CA SER A 125 5.01 -19.78 -24.30
C SER A 125 3.87 -18.83 -24.07
N ALA A 126 2.61 -19.31 -24.07
CA ALA A 126 1.44 -18.50 -23.75
C ALA A 126 1.49 -17.99 -22.30
N TYR A 127 1.94 -18.84 -21.37
CA TYR A 127 2.14 -18.46 -19.99
C TYR A 127 3.22 -17.38 -19.83
N LEU A 128 4.39 -17.56 -20.40
CA LEU A 128 5.46 -16.56 -20.38
C LEU A 128 5.01 -15.24 -21.01
N PHE A 129 4.25 -15.31 -22.12
CA PHE A 129 3.67 -14.13 -22.73
C PHE A 129 2.72 -13.41 -21.79
N SER A 130 1.86 -14.11 -21.04
CA SER A 130 0.94 -13.51 -20.07
C SER A 130 1.68 -12.79 -18.93
N VAL A 131 2.80 -13.35 -18.45
CA VAL A 131 3.64 -12.71 -17.42
C VAL A 131 4.38 -11.49 -17.98
N ILE A 132 4.98 -11.60 -19.16
CA ILE A 132 5.72 -10.50 -19.80
C ILE A 132 4.77 -9.35 -20.19
N SER A 133 3.60 -9.68 -20.76
CA SER A 133 2.58 -8.67 -21.06
C SER A 133 1.91 -8.09 -19.82
N THR A 134 2.22 -8.64 -18.64
CA THR A 134 1.60 -8.28 -17.34
C THR A 134 0.08 -8.51 -17.27
N VAL A 135 -0.47 -9.30 -18.16
CA VAL A 135 -1.85 -9.81 -18.07
C VAL A 135 -1.99 -10.65 -16.80
N PHE A 136 -0.94 -11.46 -16.52
CA PHE A 136 -0.79 -12.15 -15.25
C PHE A 136 0.35 -11.54 -14.43
N SER A 137 0.09 -11.28 -13.16
CA SER A 137 1.09 -10.95 -12.13
C SER A 137 0.70 -11.61 -10.82
N SER A 138 1.69 -12.02 -10.02
CA SER A 138 1.40 -12.58 -8.69
C SER A 138 0.69 -11.55 -7.81
N ASP A 139 -0.34 -11.99 -7.08
CA ASP A 139 -1.13 -11.14 -6.17
C ASP A 139 -0.24 -10.43 -5.13
N TRP A 140 0.84 -11.09 -4.68
CA TRP A 140 1.74 -10.52 -3.67
C TRP A 140 2.62 -9.38 -4.17
N ILE A 141 2.73 -9.19 -5.49
CA ILE A 141 3.54 -8.12 -6.09
C ILE A 141 2.80 -7.30 -7.15
N TYR A 142 1.50 -7.51 -7.26
CA TYR A 142 0.63 -6.83 -8.21
C TYR A 142 0.80 -5.28 -8.20
N PHE A 143 1.09 -4.71 -7.04
CA PHE A 143 1.33 -3.27 -6.91
C PHE A 143 2.59 -2.77 -7.63
N LEU A 144 3.59 -3.62 -7.93
CA LEU A 144 4.72 -3.21 -8.76
C LEU A 144 4.26 -2.85 -10.18
N ARG A 145 3.36 -3.65 -10.75
CA ARG A 145 2.75 -3.38 -12.06
C ARG A 145 2.00 -2.05 -12.02
N LEU A 146 1.10 -1.87 -11.07
CA LEU A 146 0.33 -0.63 -10.94
C LEU A 146 1.26 0.59 -10.77
N TYR A 147 2.27 0.47 -9.92
CA TYR A 147 3.19 1.57 -9.68
C TYR A 147 4.08 1.87 -10.91
N ALA A 148 4.48 0.86 -11.67
CA ALA A 148 5.18 1.05 -12.93
C ALA A 148 4.33 1.83 -13.95
N ILE A 149 3.04 1.49 -14.09
CA ILE A 149 2.09 2.21 -14.95
C ILE A 149 1.95 3.67 -14.49
N MET A 150 1.75 3.90 -13.18
CA MET A 150 1.63 5.26 -12.64
C MET A 150 2.87 6.11 -12.94
N LEU A 151 4.07 5.53 -12.75
CA LEU A 151 5.32 6.23 -13.06
C LEU A 151 5.49 6.50 -14.56
N ALA A 152 5.04 5.59 -15.42
CA ALA A 152 5.10 5.78 -16.88
C ALA A 152 4.18 6.93 -17.35
N ILE A 153 3.03 7.13 -16.70
CA ILE A 153 2.09 8.23 -17.00
C ILE A 153 2.49 9.54 -16.31
N THR A 154 3.25 9.49 -15.22
CA THR A 154 3.66 10.68 -14.43
C THR A 154 4.32 11.80 -15.25
N PRO A 155 5.11 11.56 -16.31
CA PRO A 155 5.63 12.63 -17.18
C PRO A 155 4.55 13.54 -17.76
N LEU A 156 3.44 12.98 -18.24
CA LEU A 156 2.30 13.74 -18.75
C LEU A 156 1.65 14.58 -17.64
N PHE A 157 1.47 14.00 -16.46
CA PHE A 157 0.97 14.72 -15.29
C PHE A 157 1.88 15.92 -14.94
N ILE A 158 3.21 15.73 -14.87
CA ILE A 158 4.16 16.79 -14.58
C ILE A 158 4.09 17.90 -15.63
N TRP A 159 4.03 17.52 -16.92
CA TRP A 159 3.92 18.47 -18.01
C TRP A 159 2.67 19.34 -17.89
N LEU A 160 1.49 18.73 -17.65
CA LEU A 160 0.24 19.46 -17.45
C LEU A 160 0.31 20.44 -16.27
N VAL A 161 0.90 20.01 -15.15
CA VAL A 161 1.06 20.89 -13.98
C VAL A 161 2.00 22.06 -14.29
N ARG A 162 3.09 21.83 -15.03
CA ARG A 162 4.06 22.89 -15.42
C ARG A 162 3.47 23.96 -16.31
N ILE A 163 2.57 23.59 -17.22
CA ILE A 163 1.87 24.55 -18.10
C ILE A 163 0.62 25.16 -17.45
N GLY A 164 0.43 24.96 -16.13
CA GLY A 164 -0.70 25.50 -15.37
C GLY A 164 -2.02 24.75 -15.56
N LYS A 165 -2.05 23.69 -16.36
CA LYS A 165 -3.26 22.89 -16.66
C LYS A 165 -3.45 21.70 -15.71
N TRP A 166 -3.12 21.87 -14.42
CA TRP A 166 -3.28 20.83 -13.41
C TRP A 166 -4.72 20.31 -13.30
N TRP A 167 -5.70 21.16 -13.55
CA TRP A 167 -7.12 20.80 -13.55
C TRP A 167 -7.46 19.80 -14.67
N VAL A 168 -6.77 19.85 -15.84
CA VAL A 168 -6.91 18.86 -16.92
C VAL A 168 -6.46 17.49 -16.44
N ALA A 169 -5.33 17.43 -15.72
CA ALA A 169 -4.83 16.18 -15.13
C ALA A 169 -5.83 15.60 -14.12
N LEU A 170 -6.45 16.46 -13.28
CA LEU A 170 -7.48 16.04 -12.34
C LEU A 170 -8.73 15.52 -13.05
N LEU A 171 -9.24 16.29 -14.02
CA LEU A 171 -10.43 15.89 -14.79
C LEU A 171 -10.20 14.60 -15.57
N ALA A 172 -9.06 14.46 -16.24
CA ALA A 172 -8.69 13.22 -16.94
C ALA A 172 -8.64 12.02 -15.98
N SER A 173 -8.04 12.20 -14.81
CA SER A 173 -8.00 11.16 -13.78
C SER A 173 -9.39 10.75 -13.31
N LEU A 174 -10.27 11.71 -13.02
CA LEU A 174 -11.65 11.44 -12.60
C LEU A 174 -12.47 10.82 -13.75
N LEU A 175 -12.27 11.25 -15.00
CA LEU A 175 -12.95 10.69 -16.16
C LEU A 175 -12.54 9.23 -16.39
N ILE A 176 -11.24 8.91 -16.36
CA ILE A 176 -10.73 7.54 -16.48
C ILE A 176 -11.35 6.66 -15.39
N TYR A 177 -11.41 7.15 -14.17
CA TYR A 177 -12.05 6.47 -13.06
C TYR A 177 -13.56 6.24 -13.30
N ALA A 178 -14.29 7.28 -13.70
CA ALA A 178 -15.72 7.19 -13.99
C ALA A 178 -16.01 6.21 -15.13
N ILE A 179 -15.18 6.21 -16.19
CA ILE A 179 -15.27 5.25 -17.30
C ILE A 179 -15.08 3.83 -16.79
N SER A 180 -14.08 3.59 -15.92
CA SER A 180 -13.83 2.24 -15.40
C SER A 180 -15.01 1.72 -14.58
N LEU A 181 -15.66 2.57 -13.78
CA LEU A 181 -16.85 2.19 -13.02
C LEU A 181 -18.08 1.97 -13.91
N HIS A 182 -18.31 2.88 -14.86
CA HIS A 182 -19.49 2.83 -15.74
C HIS A 182 -19.48 1.59 -16.65
N PHE A 183 -18.32 1.28 -17.24
CA PHE A 183 -18.16 0.14 -18.14
C PHE A 183 -17.66 -1.13 -17.42
N GLN A 184 -17.59 -1.12 -16.09
CA GLN A 184 -17.15 -2.25 -15.26
C GLN A 184 -15.80 -2.83 -15.72
N ILE A 185 -14.85 -1.93 -16.08
CA ILE A 185 -13.53 -2.33 -16.53
C ILE A 185 -12.72 -2.78 -15.31
N GLU A 186 -12.32 -4.04 -15.28
CA GLU A 186 -11.59 -4.66 -14.16
C GLU A 186 -10.11 -4.26 -14.07
N GLU A 187 -9.61 -3.36 -14.95
CA GLU A 187 -8.22 -2.89 -14.89
C GLU A 187 -8.02 -1.95 -13.69
N ALA A 188 -7.44 -2.47 -12.63
CA ALA A 188 -7.25 -1.75 -11.37
C ALA A 188 -6.44 -0.46 -11.54
N ALA A 189 -5.52 -0.37 -12.53
CA ALA A 189 -4.76 0.86 -12.77
C ALA A 189 -5.68 2.06 -13.06
N MET A 190 -6.82 1.85 -13.72
CA MET A 190 -7.80 2.91 -14.01
C MET A 190 -8.48 3.44 -12.75
N GLN A 191 -8.55 2.65 -11.69
CA GLN A 191 -9.17 3.03 -10.42
C GLN A 191 -8.14 3.56 -9.43
N TRP A 192 -7.04 2.85 -9.24
CA TRP A 192 -5.98 3.20 -8.27
C TRP A 192 -5.22 4.49 -8.62
N GLN A 193 -5.23 4.91 -9.89
CA GLN A 193 -4.56 6.15 -10.32
C GLN A 193 -5.14 7.40 -9.63
N VAL A 194 -6.41 7.39 -9.21
CA VAL A 194 -7.01 8.52 -8.47
C VAL A 194 -6.32 8.74 -7.13
N LEU A 195 -5.99 7.68 -6.41
CA LEU A 195 -5.22 7.77 -5.17
C LEU A 195 -3.84 8.37 -5.44
N PHE A 196 -3.15 7.88 -6.47
CA PHE A 196 -1.80 8.32 -6.79
C PHE A 196 -1.75 9.77 -7.26
N PHE A 197 -2.52 10.13 -8.29
CA PHE A 197 -2.49 11.49 -8.85
C PHE A 197 -3.19 12.51 -7.96
N GLY A 198 -4.23 12.12 -7.22
CA GLY A 198 -4.83 12.95 -6.17
C GLY A 198 -3.82 13.30 -5.08
N ALA A 199 -3.09 12.32 -4.57
CA ALA A 199 -2.01 12.55 -3.62
C ALA A 199 -0.84 13.36 -4.23
N ALA A 200 -0.55 13.20 -5.53
CA ALA A 200 0.47 13.99 -6.21
C ALA A 200 0.09 15.47 -6.31
N LEU A 201 -1.18 15.80 -6.54
CA LEU A 201 -1.65 17.19 -6.49
C LEU A 201 -1.52 17.79 -5.08
N ILE A 202 -1.86 17.02 -4.04
CA ILE A 202 -1.65 17.43 -2.63
C ILE A 202 -0.15 17.64 -2.37
N GLY A 203 0.70 16.71 -2.82
CA GLY A 203 2.15 16.80 -2.68
C GLY A 203 2.76 18.01 -3.38
N TRP A 204 2.26 18.38 -4.55
CA TRP A 204 2.65 19.61 -5.26
C TRP A 204 2.32 20.85 -4.45
N LYS A 205 1.17 20.90 -3.78
CA LYS A 205 0.73 22.03 -2.95
C LYS A 205 1.15 21.93 -1.48
N LEU A 206 1.91 20.91 -1.10
CA LEU A 206 2.20 20.59 0.30
C LEU A 206 2.79 21.76 1.09
N GLU A 207 3.76 22.48 0.56
CA GLU A 207 4.36 23.62 1.26
C GLU A 207 3.37 24.78 1.46
N SER A 208 2.50 25.02 0.49
CA SER A 208 1.44 26.02 0.61
C SER A 208 0.41 25.63 1.68
N ILE A 209 0.01 24.35 1.70
CA ILE A 209 -0.90 23.80 2.70
C ILE A 209 -0.28 23.91 4.09
N LEU A 210 0.97 23.52 4.24
CA LEU A 210 1.67 23.59 5.54
C LEU A 210 1.89 25.04 5.99
N ALA A 211 2.18 25.97 5.07
CA ALA A 211 2.30 27.39 5.38
C ALA A 211 0.96 27.96 5.90
N TRP A 212 -0.13 27.64 5.20
CA TRP A 212 -1.46 28.06 5.60
C TRP A 212 -1.85 27.49 6.98
N LEU A 213 -1.62 26.20 7.22
CA LEU A 213 -1.87 25.56 8.51
C LEU A 213 -1.01 26.14 9.64
N ARG A 214 0.22 26.56 9.35
CA ARG A 214 1.06 27.27 10.35
C ARG A 214 0.51 28.62 10.72
N ALA A 215 -0.05 29.35 9.77
CA ALA A 215 -0.69 30.64 10.00
C ALA A 215 -2.00 30.51 10.80
N HIS A 216 -2.72 29.38 10.64
CA HIS A 216 -4.04 29.15 11.27
C HIS A 216 -3.98 28.09 12.36
N ARG A 217 -3.27 28.36 13.47
CA ARG A 217 -3.00 27.37 14.56
C ARG A 217 -4.26 26.68 15.11
N LYS A 218 -5.35 27.42 15.35
CA LYS A 218 -6.62 26.84 15.86
C LYS A 218 -7.21 25.83 14.88
N VAL A 219 -7.26 26.19 13.58
CA VAL A 219 -7.73 25.29 12.51
C VAL A 219 -6.83 24.06 12.39
N ARG A 220 -5.52 24.25 12.43
CA ARG A 220 -4.57 23.13 12.39
C ARG A 220 -4.79 22.15 13.53
N THR A 221 -4.93 22.65 14.78
CA THR A 221 -5.13 21.78 15.94
C THR A 221 -6.48 21.06 15.85
N GLY A 222 -7.56 21.76 15.51
CA GLY A 222 -8.88 21.15 15.31
C GLY A 222 -8.85 20.09 14.21
N LEU A 223 -8.23 20.38 13.07
CA LEU A 223 -8.09 19.43 11.95
C LEU A 223 -7.31 18.17 12.35
N ILE A 224 -6.17 18.31 13.05
CA ILE A 224 -5.37 17.18 13.52
C ILE A 224 -6.19 16.30 14.46
N ILE A 225 -6.87 16.88 15.46
CA ILE A 225 -7.70 16.15 16.41
C ILE A 225 -8.84 15.42 15.68
N SER A 226 -9.56 16.12 14.80
CA SER A 226 -10.68 15.56 14.05
C SER A 226 -10.22 14.43 13.13
N LEU A 227 -9.11 14.59 12.41
CA LEU A 227 -8.56 13.55 11.54
C LEU A 227 -8.16 12.29 12.31
N ILE A 228 -7.47 12.46 13.45
CA ILE A 228 -7.09 11.32 14.32
C ILE A 228 -8.35 10.65 14.85
N PHE A 229 -9.30 11.40 15.36
CA PHE A 229 -10.55 10.87 15.92
C PHE A 229 -11.36 10.10 14.86
N VAL A 230 -11.61 10.71 13.70
CA VAL A 230 -12.37 10.06 12.61
C VAL A 230 -11.64 8.82 12.12
N THR A 231 -10.31 8.88 11.97
CA THR A 231 -9.51 7.73 11.52
C THR A 231 -9.61 6.57 12.52
N ILE A 232 -9.36 6.82 13.81
CA ILE A 232 -9.41 5.77 14.83
C ILE A 232 -10.83 5.20 14.94
N SER A 233 -11.86 6.05 15.00
CA SER A 233 -13.25 5.61 15.12
C SER A 233 -13.67 4.76 13.91
N THR A 234 -13.37 5.20 12.70
CA THR A 234 -13.73 4.44 11.49
C THR A 234 -12.90 3.16 11.33
N MET A 235 -11.63 3.13 11.79
CA MET A 235 -10.85 1.89 11.85
C MET A 235 -11.45 0.88 12.82
N ILE A 236 -11.88 1.32 14.01
CA ILE A 236 -12.54 0.45 15.01
C ILE A 236 -13.86 -0.09 14.44
N ILE A 237 -14.68 0.79 13.83
CA ILE A 237 -15.94 0.39 13.19
C ILE A 237 -15.67 -0.61 12.07
N SER A 238 -14.71 -0.31 11.18
CA SER A 238 -14.30 -1.22 10.11
C SER A 238 -13.85 -2.58 10.64
N TYR A 239 -13.02 -2.58 11.70
CA TYR A 239 -12.58 -3.82 12.34
C TYR A 239 -13.76 -4.62 12.87
N PHE A 240 -14.71 -3.99 13.58
CA PHE A 240 -15.92 -4.66 14.08
C PHE A 240 -16.78 -5.18 12.93
N MET A 241 -16.99 -4.39 11.87
CA MET A 241 -17.79 -4.83 10.70
C MET A 241 -17.18 -6.04 10.01
N VAL A 242 -15.86 -6.16 9.97
CA VAL A 242 -15.18 -7.29 9.30
C VAL A 242 -15.02 -8.50 10.22
N HIS A 243 -14.71 -8.29 11.50
CA HIS A 243 -14.29 -9.34 12.44
C HIS A 243 -15.26 -9.55 13.62
N GLY A 244 -16.40 -8.86 13.66
CA GLY A 244 -17.36 -8.88 14.76
C GLY A 244 -18.15 -10.20 14.93
N TRP A 245 -17.98 -11.19 14.04
CA TRP A 245 -18.71 -12.46 14.09
C TRP A 245 -18.56 -13.18 15.42
N GLY A 246 -17.34 -13.32 15.94
CA GLY A 246 -17.10 -13.97 17.22
C GLY A 246 -17.80 -13.29 18.41
N TYR A 247 -18.01 -11.96 18.35
CA TYR A 247 -18.80 -11.25 19.33
C TYR A 247 -20.31 -11.52 19.16
N VAL A 248 -20.81 -11.41 17.93
CA VAL A 248 -22.24 -11.54 17.62
C VAL A 248 -22.76 -12.95 17.88
N GLU A 249 -21.91 -13.97 17.72
CA GLU A 249 -22.24 -15.38 17.98
C GLU A 249 -21.98 -15.79 19.45
N SER A 250 -21.46 -14.89 20.28
CA SER A 250 -21.23 -15.18 21.70
C SER A 250 -22.53 -15.14 22.52
N PRO A 251 -22.67 -15.97 23.55
CA PRO A 251 -23.79 -15.91 24.46
C PRO A 251 -23.90 -14.54 25.12
N GLY A 252 -25.06 -13.89 25.04
CA GLY A 252 -25.33 -12.60 25.65
C GLY A 252 -24.89 -11.39 24.81
N ALA A 253 -24.57 -11.58 23.52
CA ALA A 253 -24.33 -10.47 22.62
C ALA A 253 -25.54 -9.51 22.59
N SER A 254 -25.24 -8.20 22.70
CA SER A 254 -26.28 -7.14 22.64
C SER A 254 -26.74 -6.83 21.21
N ILE A 255 -26.03 -7.34 20.20
CA ILE A 255 -26.34 -7.17 18.78
C ILE A 255 -26.73 -8.54 18.23
N SER A 256 -27.93 -8.66 17.64
CA SER A 256 -28.34 -9.91 16.99
C SER A 256 -27.57 -10.16 15.69
N ARG A 257 -27.42 -11.44 15.33
CA ARG A 257 -26.80 -11.86 14.07
C ARG A 257 -27.49 -11.22 12.86
N GLU A 258 -28.82 -11.20 12.85
CA GLU A 258 -29.60 -10.63 11.74
C GLU A 258 -29.34 -9.12 11.59
N SER A 259 -29.32 -8.38 12.69
CA SER A 259 -29.00 -6.95 12.70
C SER A 259 -27.59 -6.70 12.19
N TYR A 260 -26.62 -7.49 12.63
CA TYR A 260 -25.23 -7.36 12.18
C TYR A 260 -25.09 -7.64 10.68
N VAL A 261 -25.70 -8.72 10.18
CA VAL A 261 -25.71 -9.06 8.75
C VAL A 261 -26.37 -7.96 7.92
N SER A 262 -27.55 -7.48 8.35
CA SER A 262 -28.28 -6.42 7.67
C SER A 262 -27.44 -5.13 7.54
N VAL A 263 -26.79 -4.72 8.63
CA VAL A 263 -25.90 -3.54 8.62
C VAL A 263 -24.71 -3.76 7.70
N ARG A 264 -24.08 -4.93 7.73
CA ARG A 264 -22.97 -5.25 6.82
C ARG A 264 -23.39 -5.21 5.36
N HIS A 265 -24.51 -5.82 5.00
CA HIS A 265 -25.04 -5.76 3.63
C HIS A 265 -25.27 -4.33 3.14
N SER A 266 -25.66 -3.43 4.05
CA SER A 266 -25.87 -2.03 3.70
C SER A 266 -24.56 -1.23 3.60
N VAL A 267 -23.55 -1.56 4.41
CA VAL A 267 -22.33 -0.74 4.58
C VAL A 267 -21.15 -1.26 3.74
N ASP A 268 -20.93 -2.58 3.68
CA ASP A 268 -19.77 -3.16 3.00
C ASP A 268 -19.66 -2.74 1.51
N PRO A 269 -20.75 -2.60 0.72
CA PRO A 269 -20.66 -2.15 -0.66
C PRO A 269 -20.06 -0.75 -0.81
N TRP A 270 -20.20 0.13 0.18
CA TRP A 270 -19.63 1.48 0.17
C TRP A 270 -18.10 1.48 0.29
N PHE A 271 -17.51 0.35 0.69
CA PHE A 271 -16.07 0.23 0.88
C PHE A 271 -15.46 -0.91 0.07
N SER A 272 -16.14 -1.34 -1.02
CA SER A 272 -15.60 -2.33 -1.95
C SER A 272 -14.26 -1.87 -2.55
N ASN A 273 -13.33 -2.81 -2.75
CA ASN A 273 -12.06 -2.59 -3.43
C ASN A 273 -12.08 -3.05 -4.89
N ASN A 274 -13.07 -3.84 -5.26
CA ASN A 274 -13.28 -4.30 -6.65
C ASN A 274 -14.79 -4.30 -6.97
N PRO A 275 -15.25 -3.28 -7.72
CA PRO A 275 -14.54 -2.05 -8.10
C PRO A 275 -14.22 -1.17 -6.87
N MET A 276 -13.14 -0.38 -6.97
CA MET A 276 -12.80 0.58 -5.92
C MET A 276 -13.78 1.75 -5.93
N VAL A 277 -14.67 1.79 -4.95
CA VAL A 277 -15.76 2.78 -4.88
C VAL A 277 -15.32 4.14 -4.32
N PRO A 278 -16.02 5.25 -4.64
CA PRO A 278 -15.63 6.60 -4.21
C PRO A 278 -15.50 6.77 -2.69
N ALA A 279 -16.38 6.16 -1.90
CA ALA A 279 -16.33 6.26 -0.44
C ALA A 279 -15.05 5.63 0.14
N ARG A 280 -14.59 4.50 -0.42
CA ARG A 280 -13.30 3.89 -0.06
C ARG A 280 -12.13 4.82 -0.39
N ILE A 281 -12.14 5.47 -1.55
CA ILE A 281 -11.10 6.45 -1.94
C ILE A 281 -11.07 7.61 -0.94
N ALA A 282 -12.23 8.19 -0.63
CA ALA A 282 -12.32 9.28 0.35
C ALA A 282 -11.81 8.85 1.73
N LEU A 283 -12.23 7.66 2.18
CA LEU A 283 -11.78 7.11 3.46
C LEU A 283 -10.27 6.83 3.47
N ALA A 284 -9.69 6.39 2.34
CA ALA A 284 -8.24 6.18 2.21
C ALA A 284 -7.45 7.49 2.41
N PHE A 285 -7.91 8.61 1.85
CA PHE A 285 -7.31 9.92 2.10
C PHE A 285 -7.45 10.36 3.56
N ILE A 286 -8.61 10.11 4.19
CA ILE A 286 -8.85 10.44 5.60
C ILE A 286 -7.93 9.61 6.50
N TRP A 287 -7.87 8.28 6.32
CA TRP A 287 -7.00 7.41 7.11
C TRP A 287 -5.54 7.76 6.92
N PHE A 288 -5.12 8.02 5.70
CA PHE A 288 -3.74 8.43 5.43
C PHE A 288 -3.38 9.74 6.16
N ALA A 289 -4.24 10.76 6.05
CA ALA A 289 -4.02 12.05 6.71
C ALA A 289 -4.06 11.93 8.25
N GLY A 290 -4.99 11.14 8.79
CA GLY A 290 -5.12 10.92 10.23
C GLY A 290 -3.99 10.07 10.79
N LEU A 291 -3.54 9.01 10.10
CA LEU A 291 -2.35 8.25 10.48
C LEU A 291 -1.08 9.11 10.41
N LEU A 292 -0.94 9.95 9.38
CA LEU A 292 0.18 10.88 9.30
C LEU A 292 0.18 11.88 10.47
N ALA A 293 -0.99 12.40 10.83
CA ALA A 293 -1.18 13.30 11.98
C ALA A 293 -0.87 12.56 13.30
N LEU A 294 -1.34 11.34 13.46
CA LEU A 294 -1.05 10.50 14.62
C LEU A 294 0.45 10.21 14.74
N PHE A 295 1.09 9.76 13.66
CA PHE A 295 2.53 9.49 13.63
C PHE A 295 3.36 10.75 13.92
N HIS A 296 2.89 11.91 13.49
CA HIS A 296 3.51 13.18 13.86
C HIS A 296 3.36 13.47 15.36
N ALA A 297 2.18 13.26 15.93
CA ALA A 297 1.91 13.51 17.34
C ALA A 297 2.74 12.60 18.26
N ILE A 298 2.86 11.30 17.92
CA ILE A 298 3.59 10.31 18.73
C ILE A 298 5.01 10.04 18.20
N ARG A 299 5.54 10.89 17.31
CA ARG A 299 6.86 10.71 16.69
C ARG A 299 8.00 10.41 17.66
N PRO A 300 8.15 11.12 18.81
CA PRO A 300 9.23 10.81 19.75
C PRO A 300 9.15 9.38 20.28
N PHE A 301 7.95 8.90 20.60
CA PHE A 301 7.69 7.53 21.01
C PHE A 301 8.05 6.53 19.92
N LEU A 302 7.55 6.74 18.69
CA LEU A 302 7.84 5.86 17.56
C LEU A 302 9.33 5.77 17.25
N LEU A 303 10.04 6.89 17.27
CA LEU A 303 11.48 6.90 17.01
C LEU A 303 12.26 6.17 18.09
N LYS A 304 11.86 6.32 19.36
CA LYS A 304 12.54 5.68 20.49
C LYS A 304 12.36 4.15 20.51
N TYR A 305 11.14 3.67 20.31
CA TYR A 305 10.81 2.25 20.52
C TYR A 305 10.71 1.42 19.24
N LEU A 306 10.25 2.03 18.13
CA LEU A 306 10.00 1.33 16.86
C LEU A 306 10.85 1.87 15.70
N GLY A 307 11.62 2.96 15.92
CA GLY A 307 12.40 3.58 14.84
C GLY A 307 13.46 2.66 14.26
N TRP A 308 14.01 1.75 15.04
CA TRP A 308 14.99 0.74 14.60
C TRP A 308 14.41 -0.26 13.57
N LEU A 309 13.10 -0.50 13.58
CA LEU A 309 12.37 -1.37 12.65
C LEU A 309 11.73 -0.55 11.52
N LEU A 310 10.91 0.45 11.87
CA LEU A 310 10.08 1.15 10.91
C LEU A 310 10.89 2.04 9.95
N LEU A 311 11.96 2.72 10.42
CA LEU A 311 12.75 3.57 9.53
C LEU A 311 13.49 2.78 8.45
N PRO A 312 14.24 1.70 8.74
CA PRO A 312 14.87 0.89 7.72
C PRO A 312 13.85 0.30 6.73
N PHE A 313 12.71 -0.19 7.22
CA PHE A 313 11.64 -0.72 6.39
C PHE A 313 11.05 0.35 5.45
N GLY A 314 10.77 1.55 5.97
CA GLY A 314 10.28 2.65 5.16
C GLY A 314 11.28 3.13 4.11
N GLN A 315 12.58 3.14 4.46
CA GLN A 315 13.67 3.55 3.57
C GLN A 315 13.95 2.54 2.46
N ALA A 316 13.83 1.25 2.76
CA ALA A 316 14.03 0.14 1.83
C ALA A 316 12.70 -0.54 1.46
N SER A 317 11.59 0.19 1.50
CA SER A 317 10.25 -0.40 1.36
C SER A 317 10.05 -1.19 0.07
N LEU A 318 10.62 -0.74 -1.04
CA LEU A 318 10.58 -1.48 -2.30
C LEU A 318 11.36 -2.79 -2.22
N THR A 319 12.56 -2.76 -1.64
CA THR A 319 13.38 -3.95 -1.39
C THR A 319 12.62 -4.96 -0.52
N VAL A 320 12.02 -4.51 0.59
CA VAL A 320 11.25 -5.36 1.51
C VAL A 320 10.03 -5.94 0.79
N TYR A 321 9.32 -5.11 0.01
CA TYR A 321 8.15 -5.53 -0.75
C TYR A 321 8.48 -6.61 -1.81
N CYS A 322 9.61 -6.49 -2.50
CA CYS A 322 10.07 -7.51 -3.44
C CYS A 322 10.54 -8.78 -2.71
N LEU A 323 11.25 -8.61 -1.62
CA LEU A 323 11.83 -9.71 -0.85
C LEU A 323 10.75 -10.58 -0.19
N GLN A 324 9.69 -9.95 0.35
CA GLN A 324 8.62 -10.66 1.05
C GLN A 324 7.90 -11.66 0.13
N ALA A 325 7.69 -11.31 -1.15
CA ALA A 325 7.03 -12.19 -2.09
C ALA A 325 7.78 -13.51 -2.36
N ILE A 326 9.10 -13.51 -2.15
CA ILE A 326 9.94 -14.71 -2.31
C ILE A 326 10.09 -15.45 -0.97
N ILE A 327 10.38 -14.73 0.10
CA ILE A 327 10.73 -15.31 1.40
C ILE A 327 9.51 -15.86 2.15
N LEU A 328 8.33 -15.28 1.97
CA LEU A 328 7.13 -15.79 2.63
C LEU A 328 6.68 -17.14 2.08
N ILE A 329 6.97 -17.49 0.81
CA ILE A 329 6.55 -18.77 0.22
C ILE A 329 7.04 -19.95 1.04
N PRO A 330 8.35 -20.16 1.29
CA PRO A 330 8.78 -21.26 2.14
C PRO A 330 8.24 -21.15 3.57
N ILE A 331 8.07 -19.95 4.11
CA ILE A 331 7.52 -19.80 5.46
C ILE A 331 6.08 -20.30 5.53
N VAL A 332 5.19 -19.84 4.64
CA VAL A 332 3.79 -20.28 4.63
C VAL A 332 3.63 -21.76 4.21
N THR A 333 4.60 -22.33 3.51
CA THR A 333 4.60 -23.75 3.14
C THR A 333 4.97 -24.65 4.32
N PHE A 334 6.00 -24.27 5.09
CA PHE A 334 6.56 -25.15 6.13
C PHE A 334 6.09 -24.81 7.55
N VAL A 335 5.55 -23.62 7.77
CA VAL A 335 4.98 -23.25 9.08
C VAL A 335 3.50 -23.66 9.12
N PRO A 336 3.14 -24.62 10.00
CA PRO A 336 1.78 -25.11 10.05
C PRO A 336 0.82 -24.01 10.55
N LEU A 337 -0.36 -23.97 9.97
CA LEU A 337 -1.45 -23.15 10.50
C LEU A 337 -1.88 -23.68 11.86
N THR A 338 -1.88 -22.82 12.85
CA THR A 338 -2.30 -23.17 14.21
C THR A 338 -3.40 -22.22 14.70
N ASN A 339 -4.20 -22.70 15.67
CA ASN A 339 -5.18 -21.86 16.37
C ASN A 339 -4.57 -21.18 17.62
N HIS A 340 -3.25 -21.29 17.81
CA HIS A 340 -2.57 -20.73 18.98
C HIS A 340 -2.27 -19.24 18.81
N PHE A 341 -3.13 -18.41 19.37
CA PHE A 341 -3.11 -16.96 19.29
C PHE A 341 -1.72 -16.32 19.54
N TRP A 342 -1.07 -16.69 20.65
CA TRP A 342 0.24 -16.11 21.02
C TRP A 342 1.38 -16.67 20.18
N LEU A 343 1.33 -17.95 19.79
CA LEU A 343 2.36 -18.56 18.96
C LEU A 343 2.38 -17.92 17.57
N ASN A 344 1.23 -17.74 16.96
CA ASN A 344 1.10 -17.04 15.67
C ASN A 344 1.65 -15.59 15.75
N GLY A 345 1.37 -14.90 16.87
CA GLY A 345 1.93 -13.58 17.13
C GLY A 345 3.45 -13.57 17.23
N LEU A 346 4.02 -14.56 17.93
CA LEU A 346 5.47 -14.72 18.06
C LEU A 346 6.12 -15.00 16.69
N ILE A 347 5.54 -15.91 15.90
CA ILE A 347 6.06 -16.22 14.56
C ILE A 347 5.99 -14.97 13.68
N GLY A 348 4.88 -14.23 13.68
CA GLY A 348 4.78 -12.97 12.93
C GLY A 348 5.86 -11.95 13.34
N ALA A 349 6.12 -11.81 14.64
CA ALA A 349 7.20 -10.94 15.14
C ALA A 349 8.58 -11.42 14.69
N LEU A 350 8.85 -12.74 14.74
CA LEU A 350 10.12 -13.33 14.27
C LEU A 350 10.31 -13.13 12.77
N VAL A 351 9.25 -13.23 11.98
CA VAL A 351 9.30 -12.93 10.54
C VAL A 351 9.66 -11.47 10.30
N LEU A 352 9.07 -10.51 11.01
CA LEU A 352 9.47 -9.10 10.90
C LEU A 352 10.94 -8.89 11.29
N LEU A 353 11.44 -9.58 12.32
CA LEU A 353 12.84 -9.53 12.72
C LEU A 353 13.75 -10.13 11.65
N LEU A 354 13.37 -11.25 11.03
CA LEU A 354 14.08 -11.85 9.91
C LEU A 354 14.25 -10.82 8.77
N PHE A 355 13.17 -10.16 8.33
CA PHE A 355 13.26 -9.11 7.32
C PHE A 355 14.13 -7.94 7.75
N ALA A 356 14.05 -7.51 9.02
CA ALA A 356 14.91 -6.46 9.56
C ALA A 356 16.40 -6.83 9.54
N GLY A 357 16.73 -8.10 9.70
CA GLY A 357 18.09 -8.63 9.53
C GLY A 357 18.49 -8.65 8.04
N MET A 358 17.64 -9.22 7.20
CA MET A 358 17.92 -9.41 5.76
C MET A 358 18.20 -8.11 5.02
N ILE A 359 17.43 -7.04 5.26
CA ILE A 359 17.63 -5.76 4.58
C ILE A 359 18.97 -5.06 4.95
N ARG A 360 19.63 -5.50 6.00
CA ARG A 360 20.96 -5.02 6.41
C ARG A 360 22.09 -5.74 5.67
N LEU A 361 21.81 -6.89 5.06
CA LEU A 361 22.82 -7.67 4.33
C LEU A 361 23.25 -6.93 3.05
N PRO A 362 24.56 -6.75 2.81
CA PRO A 362 25.06 -6.04 1.63
C PRO A 362 24.61 -6.69 0.31
N ILE A 363 24.46 -8.01 0.28
CA ILE A 363 24.01 -8.75 -0.90
C ILE A 363 22.57 -8.38 -1.28
N ILE A 364 21.66 -8.32 -0.30
CA ILE A 364 20.26 -7.91 -0.53
C ILE A 364 20.20 -6.49 -1.05
N GLN A 365 21.01 -5.60 -0.47
CA GLN A 365 21.06 -4.19 -0.87
C GLN A 365 21.64 -3.96 -2.28
N ARG A 366 22.43 -4.91 -2.81
CA ARG A 366 22.98 -4.86 -4.17
C ARG A 366 22.05 -5.46 -5.21
N ILE A 367 21.34 -6.53 -4.86
CA ILE A 367 20.46 -7.27 -5.78
C ILE A 367 19.13 -6.57 -5.94
N PHE A 368 18.43 -6.27 -4.83
CA PHE A 368 17.06 -5.76 -4.88
C PHE A 368 16.98 -4.25 -5.14
N PRO A 369 15.90 -3.77 -5.83
CA PRO A 369 15.71 -2.36 -6.16
C PRO A 369 15.47 -1.53 -4.88
N ARG A 370 15.91 -0.27 -4.93
CA ARG A 370 15.71 0.71 -3.85
C ARG A 370 14.85 1.88 -4.29
#